data_f59ce32e5bcdc6f289b102c148e134c4
#
_entry.id   f59ce32e5bcdc6f289b102c148e134c4
#
_cell.length_a   1.000
_cell.length_b   1.000
_cell.length_c   1.000
_cell.angle_alpha   90.00
_cell.angle_beta   90.00
_cell.angle_gamma   90.00
#
_symmetry.space_group_name_H-M   'P 1'
#
loop_
_entity.id
_entity.type
_entity.pdbx_description
1 polymer ?
#
loop_
_entity_poly.entity_id
_entity_poly.type
_entity_poly.pdbx_seq_one_letter_code
_entity_poly.pdbx_strand_id
1 'polypeptide(L)'
;MLTYRQFVQALKKSGLDSHSRVIAHSSLSSPTKVSGGAETIVGALAATCEAVMMPAFTERTTIIPPFGPPDNALKYGSETDRNQEAEIYHSELPVDTEQGQVSEVMSGHPQAQRSNHPVLSFVAVNLEEALQSQTIDEPFAPIGWLAEFDGDVLLIDTDHRSNVSLHRAERLAGRRGFIRWALTEKGVVECRNMPGCTDGFDAIRSRLEGISHAAEYGGLRLEVVPVRDLVNAAVGWIHEDPRALLCDRPFCPHCAAVRTSVRKEDAHQEDGEQG
;
A
#
# COMPACT_ATOMS: atom_id res chain seq x y z
N MET A 1 18.62 -7.92 19.06
CA MET A 1 18.07 -8.61 17.87
C MET A 1 17.22 -9.78 18.35
N LEU A 2 16.01 -9.91 17.79
CA LEU A 2 15.13 -11.05 18.06
C LEU A 2 15.59 -12.29 17.28
N THR A 3 15.62 -13.44 17.93
CA THR A 3 15.79 -14.73 17.25
C THR A 3 14.49 -15.11 16.53
N TYR A 4 14.52 -16.04 15.57
CA TYR A 4 13.34 -16.59 14.90
C TYR A 4 12.22 -16.97 15.91
N ARG A 5 12.56 -17.74 16.95
CA ARG A 5 11.59 -18.16 17.96
C ARG A 5 10.97 -16.98 18.72
N GLN A 6 11.78 -15.97 19.06
CA GLN A 6 11.30 -14.76 19.74
C GLN A 6 10.40 -13.92 18.83
N PHE A 7 10.71 -13.84 17.53
CA PHE A 7 9.88 -13.12 16.58
C PHE A 7 8.53 -13.82 16.34
N VAL A 8 8.51 -15.16 16.19
CA VAL A 8 7.27 -15.96 16.16
C VAL A 8 6.42 -15.71 17.42
N GLN A 9 7.06 -15.68 18.61
CA GLN A 9 6.34 -15.38 19.85
C GLN A 9 5.79 -13.94 19.88
N ALA A 10 6.53 -12.98 19.31
CA ALA A 10 6.08 -11.59 19.20
C ALA A 10 4.84 -11.50 18.31
N LEU A 11 4.83 -12.14 17.13
CA LEU A 11 3.68 -12.21 16.25
C LEU A 11 2.44 -12.77 16.96
N LYS A 12 2.61 -13.91 17.65
CA LYS A 12 1.51 -14.54 18.43
C LYS A 12 1.00 -13.65 19.56
N LYS A 13 1.89 -12.97 20.28
CA LYS A 13 1.49 -12.01 21.34
C LYS A 13 0.81 -10.77 20.78
N SER A 14 1.04 -10.42 19.51
CA SER A 14 0.34 -9.36 18.81
C SER A 14 -1.04 -9.81 18.28
N GLY A 15 -1.47 -11.04 18.58
CA GLY A 15 -2.80 -11.56 18.20
C GLY A 15 -2.82 -12.39 16.91
N LEU A 16 -1.66 -12.60 16.26
CA LEU A 16 -1.60 -13.38 15.01
C LEU A 16 -1.44 -14.88 15.29
N ASP A 17 -2.11 -15.70 14.49
CA ASP A 17 -2.09 -17.16 14.60
C ASP A 17 -2.23 -17.85 13.22
N SER A 18 -2.44 -19.18 13.24
CA SER A 18 -2.57 -19.99 12.03
C SER A 18 -3.85 -19.77 11.23
N HIS A 19 -4.74 -18.86 11.64
CA HIS A 19 -5.95 -18.46 10.92
C HIS A 19 -5.85 -17.01 10.43
N SER A 20 -4.81 -16.30 10.82
CA SER A 20 -4.61 -14.89 10.46
C SER A 20 -4.19 -14.75 8.99
N ARG A 21 -4.87 -13.85 8.26
CA ARG A 21 -4.53 -13.42 6.91
C ARG A 21 -4.01 -11.98 6.98
N VAL A 22 -2.76 -11.76 6.61
CA VAL A 22 -2.15 -10.44 6.86
C VAL A 22 -1.65 -9.78 5.57
N ILE A 23 -1.83 -8.46 5.48
CA ILE A 23 -1.00 -7.62 4.64
C ILE A 23 0.09 -7.00 5.51
N ALA A 24 1.36 -7.34 5.24
CA ALA A 24 2.48 -6.89 6.04
C ALA A 24 3.26 -5.76 5.36
N HIS A 25 3.67 -4.78 6.17
CA HIS A 25 4.55 -3.69 5.77
C HIS A 25 5.74 -3.66 6.73
N SER A 26 6.95 -3.45 6.23
CA SER A 26 8.15 -3.39 7.06
C SER A 26 8.97 -2.13 6.76
N SER A 27 9.66 -1.61 7.78
CA SER A 27 10.66 -0.58 7.53
C SER A 27 11.91 -1.18 6.87
N LEU A 28 12.73 -0.35 6.25
CA LEU A 28 14.03 -0.74 5.69
C LEU A 28 15.00 -1.26 6.78
N SER A 29 14.80 -0.87 8.04
CA SER A 29 15.62 -1.25 9.17
C SER A 29 15.13 -2.50 9.91
N SER A 30 13.89 -2.96 9.71
CA SER A 30 13.32 -4.13 10.40
C SER A 30 14.24 -5.37 10.35
N PRO A 31 14.86 -5.71 9.19
CA PRO A 31 15.72 -6.88 9.11
C PRO A 31 16.92 -6.82 10.04
N THR A 32 17.44 -5.64 10.36
CA THR A 32 18.58 -5.47 11.26
C THR A 32 18.26 -5.77 12.72
N LYS A 33 16.98 -5.81 13.08
CA LYS A 33 16.49 -6.07 14.43
C LYS A 33 16.17 -7.55 14.68
N VAL A 34 16.20 -8.37 13.63
CA VAL A 34 15.90 -9.80 13.68
C VAL A 34 17.13 -10.59 13.22
N SER A 35 17.52 -11.61 13.98
CA SER A 35 18.65 -12.49 13.62
C SER A 35 18.28 -13.32 12.38
N GLY A 36 19.09 -13.25 11.35
CA GLY A 36 18.82 -13.86 10.04
C GLY A 36 18.01 -12.96 9.10
N GLY A 37 17.75 -11.69 9.50
CA GLY A 37 17.26 -10.66 8.61
C GLY A 37 15.87 -10.91 8.01
N ALA A 38 15.72 -10.52 6.75
CA ALA A 38 14.45 -10.60 6.02
C ALA A 38 13.96 -12.04 5.84
N GLU A 39 14.85 -13.00 5.62
CA GLU A 39 14.53 -14.42 5.50
C GLU A 39 13.86 -14.96 6.77
N THR A 40 14.36 -14.53 7.93
CA THR A 40 13.77 -14.92 9.23
C THR A 40 12.38 -14.28 9.40
N ILE A 41 12.21 -13.04 9.00
CA ILE A 41 10.91 -12.36 9.07
C ILE A 41 9.89 -13.08 8.17
N VAL A 42 10.23 -13.32 6.90
CA VAL A 42 9.34 -14.01 5.95
C VAL A 42 9.02 -15.42 6.42
N GLY A 43 10.03 -16.21 6.82
CA GLY A 43 9.82 -17.56 7.33
C GLY A 43 8.95 -17.61 8.59
N ALA A 44 9.08 -16.63 9.49
CA ALA A 44 8.25 -16.55 10.68
C ALA A 44 6.80 -16.14 10.38
N LEU A 45 6.59 -15.23 9.45
CA LEU A 45 5.26 -14.86 8.97
C LEU A 45 4.55 -16.06 8.33
N ALA A 46 5.21 -16.75 7.40
CA ALA A 46 4.67 -17.93 6.73
C ALA A 46 4.39 -19.11 7.69
N ALA A 47 5.17 -19.22 8.78
CA ALA A 47 4.96 -20.27 9.79
C ALA A 47 3.91 -19.90 10.86
N THR A 48 3.56 -18.61 10.99
CA THR A 48 2.62 -18.15 12.03
C THR A 48 1.23 -17.92 11.45
N CYS A 49 1.13 -17.30 10.27
CA CYS A 49 -0.12 -16.91 9.64
C CYS A 49 -0.60 -17.95 8.63
N GLU A 50 -1.91 -18.01 8.39
CA GLU A 50 -2.51 -18.80 7.31
C GLU A 50 -2.04 -18.27 5.96
N ALA A 51 -2.04 -16.95 5.82
CA ALA A 51 -1.73 -16.28 4.56
C ALA A 51 -1.04 -14.94 4.78
N VAL A 52 -0.12 -14.59 3.89
CA VAL A 52 0.65 -13.35 3.97
C VAL A 52 0.70 -12.67 2.59
N MET A 53 0.43 -11.38 2.55
CA MET A 53 0.56 -10.52 1.38
C MET A 53 1.50 -9.35 1.71
N MET A 54 2.27 -8.90 0.73
CA MET A 54 3.10 -7.69 0.83
C MET A 54 3.02 -6.88 -0.48
N PRO A 55 3.18 -5.55 -0.43
CA PRO A 55 3.41 -4.77 -1.64
C PRO A 55 4.69 -5.23 -2.34
N ALA A 56 4.60 -5.42 -3.66
CA ALA A 56 5.72 -5.77 -4.53
C ALA A 56 5.78 -4.78 -5.71
N PHE A 57 5.65 -3.50 -5.39
CA PHE A 57 5.58 -2.42 -6.37
C PHE A 57 6.86 -2.32 -7.17
N THR A 58 6.73 -1.89 -8.43
CA THR A 58 7.86 -1.57 -9.30
C THR A 58 7.55 -0.38 -10.19
N GLU A 59 8.39 0.65 -10.12
CA GLU A 59 8.31 1.83 -10.98
C GLU A 59 9.08 1.67 -12.29
N ARG A 60 9.89 0.61 -12.45
CA ARG A 60 10.72 0.35 -13.64
C ARG A 60 9.93 0.26 -14.93
N THR A 61 8.65 -0.10 -14.83
CA THR A 61 7.75 -0.22 -15.98
C THR A 61 7.11 1.09 -16.40
N THR A 62 7.25 2.14 -15.58
CA THR A 62 6.50 3.40 -15.79
C THR A 62 7.02 4.21 -16.96
N ILE A 63 6.06 4.75 -17.72
CA ILE A 63 6.28 5.65 -18.85
C ILE A 63 5.63 6.99 -18.56
N ILE A 64 6.30 8.09 -18.86
CA ILE A 64 5.72 9.42 -18.83
C ILE A 64 5.44 9.88 -20.26
N PRO A 65 4.17 9.99 -20.66
CA PRO A 65 3.82 10.43 -22.00
C PRO A 65 4.14 11.92 -22.22
N PRO A 66 4.24 12.38 -23.48
CA PRO A 66 4.48 13.79 -23.76
C PRO A 66 3.33 14.72 -23.32
N PHE A 67 2.10 14.18 -23.25
CA PHE A 67 0.90 14.88 -22.84
C PHE A 67 0.02 13.99 -21.96
N GLY A 68 -0.81 14.61 -21.10
CA GLY A 68 -1.75 13.89 -20.24
C GLY A 68 -2.70 14.83 -19.48
N PRO A 69 -3.56 14.28 -18.59
CA PRO A 69 -4.53 15.06 -17.84
C PRO A 69 -3.87 16.14 -16.97
N PRO A 70 -4.49 17.31 -16.81
CA PRO A 70 -4.04 18.32 -15.85
C PRO A 70 -4.20 17.80 -14.42
N ASP A 71 -3.47 18.41 -13.50
CA ASP A 71 -3.52 18.08 -12.05
C ASP A 71 -3.23 16.60 -11.73
N ASN A 72 -2.47 15.90 -12.56
CA ASN A 72 -2.15 14.47 -12.40
C ASN A 72 -0.85 14.22 -11.63
N ALA A 73 -0.33 15.25 -10.95
CA ALA A 73 0.94 15.20 -10.21
C ALA A 73 2.13 14.67 -11.04
N LEU A 74 2.10 14.85 -12.35
CA LEU A 74 3.17 14.52 -13.29
C LEU A 74 3.57 15.74 -14.10
N LYS A 75 4.88 15.81 -14.44
CA LYS A 75 5.42 16.78 -15.40
C LYS A 75 5.61 16.06 -16.74
N TYR A 76 4.66 16.25 -17.64
CA TYR A 76 4.68 15.59 -18.95
C TYR A 76 5.82 16.08 -19.86
N GLY A 77 6.31 15.19 -20.71
CA GLY A 77 7.31 15.49 -21.73
C GLY A 77 8.73 15.75 -21.20
N SER A 78 9.00 15.51 -19.91
CA SER A 78 10.30 15.81 -19.30
C SER A 78 11.21 14.59 -19.07
N GLU A 79 10.72 13.36 -19.31
CA GLU A 79 11.35 12.12 -18.85
C GLU A 79 11.76 11.20 -20.04
N THR A 80 12.40 11.78 -21.05
CA THR A 80 12.85 10.99 -22.23
C THR A 80 13.81 9.87 -21.86
N ASP A 81 14.75 10.10 -20.94
CA ASP A 81 15.74 9.11 -20.53
C ASP A 81 15.07 8.01 -19.70
N ARG A 82 14.21 8.37 -18.76
CA ARG A 82 13.45 7.40 -17.96
C ARG A 82 12.59 6.48 -18.82
N ASN A 83 11.94 7.02 -19.85
CA ASN A 83 11.15 6.21 -20.78
C ASN A 83 12.00 5.22 -21.60
N GLN A 84 13.29 5.52 -21.85
CA GLN A 84 14.21 4.61 -22.51
C GLN A 84 14.68 3.48 -21.60
N GLU A 85 14.69 3.70 -20.29
CA GLU A 85 15.07 2.71 -19.28
C GLU A 85 13.89 1.85 -18.81
N ALA A 86 12.66 2.15 -19.28
CA ALA A 86 11.48 1.41 -18.85
C ALA A 86 11.51 -0.04 -19.31
N GLU A 87 11.21 -0.94 -18.40
CA GLU A 87 11.20 -2.38 -18.60
C GLU A 87 9.77 -2.91 -18.84
N ILE A 88 9.65 -3.95 -19.66
CA ILE A 88 8.37 -4.65 -19.84
C ILE A 88 8.03 -5.40 -18.54
N TYR A 89 6.81 -5.18 -18.03
CA TYR A 89 6.35 -5.87 -16.82
C TYR A 89 6.33 -7.39 -16.99
N HIS A 90 6.93 -8.08 -16.06
CA HIS A 90 6.77 -9.52 -15.79
C HIS A 90 6.87 -9.79 -14.28
N SER A 91 6.33 -10.92 -13.82
CA SER A 91 6.21 -11.23 -12.38
C SER A 91 7.56 -11.39 -11.64
N GLU A 92 8.65 -11.59 -12.38
CA GLU A 92 9.99 -11.77 -11.82
C GLU A 92 10.79 -10.45 -11.74
N LEU A 93 10.23 -9.32 -12.18
CA LEU A 93 10.89 -8.02 -12.00
C LEU A 93 11.21 -7.77 -10.53
N PRO A 94 12.41 -7.24 -10.21
CA PRO A 94 12.73 -6.85 -8.84
C PRO A 94 11.69 -5.91 -8.25
N VAL A 95 11.43 -6.08 -6.97
CA VAL A 95 10.61 -5.14 -6.18
C VAL A 95 11.42 -3.86 -5.98
N ASP A 96 10.77 -2.71 -5.98
CA ASP A 96 11.44 -1.45 -5.71
C ASP A 96 12.09 -1.45 -4.32
N THR A 97 13.29 -0.88 -4.22
CA THR A 97 14.06 -0.83 -2.98
C THR A 97 13.32 -0.14 -1.83
N GLU A 98 12.40 0.75 -2.15
CA GLU A 98 11.54 1.44 -1.18
C GLU A 98 10.55 0.49 -0.47
N GLN A 99 10.21 -0.64 -1.08
CA GLN A 99 9.39 -1.68 -0.45
C GLN A 99 10.19 -2.51 0.57
N GLY A 100 11.51 -2.43 0.53
CA GLY A 100 12.42 -3.05 1.48
C GLY A 100 12.73 -4.53 1.21
N GLN A 101 13.75 -5.02 1.90
CA GLN A 101 14.27 -6.37 1.73
C GLN A 101 13.25 -7.47 2.06
N VAL A 102 12.30 -7.21 2.96
CA VAL A 102 11.31 -8.24 3.35
C VAL A 102 10.37 -8.54 2.18
N SER A 103 9.93 -7.52 1.45
CA SER A 103 9.11 -7.70 0.23
C SER A 103 9.89 -8.41 -0.88
N GLU A 104 11.17 -8.09 -1.05
CA GLU A 104 12.03 -8.75 -2.03
C GLU A 104 12.22 -10.24 -1.71
N VAL A 105 12.53 -10.57 -0.44
CA VAL A 105 12.65 -11.97 0.02
C VAL A 105 11.32 -12.71 -0.11
N MET A 106 10.19 -12.05 0.20
CA MET A 106 8.86 -12.63 0.02
C MET A 106 8.58 -12.96 -1.45
N SER A 107 9.03 -12.13 -2.39
CA SER A 107 8.89 -12.39 -3.84
C SER A 107 9.67 -13.62 -4.29
N GLY A 108 10.78 -13.95 -3.62
CA GLY A 108 11.56 -15.16 -3.86
C GLY A 108 11.07 -16.41 -3.10
N HIS A 109 10.02 -16.32 -2.28
CA HIS A 109 9.53 -17.46 -1.52
C HIS A 109 8.93 -18.52 -2.46
N PRO A 110 9.22 -19.85 -2.27
CA PRO A 110 8.81 -20.90 -3.20
C PRO A 110 7.31 -21.04 -3.46
N GLN A 111 6.49 -20.60 -2.50
CA GLN A 111 5.02 -20.63 -2.59
C GLN A 111 4.43 -19.25 -2.91
N ALA A 112 5.26 -18.24 -3.13
CA ALA A 112 4.75 -16.91 -3.42
C ALA A 112 4.23 -16.82 -4.85
N GLN A 113 3.15 -16.08 -5.00
CA GLN A 113 2.61 -15.65 -6.28
C GLN A 113 2.61 -14.12 -6.31
N ARG A 114 2.79 -13.54 -7.48
CA ARG A 114 2.74 -12.09 -7.69
C ARG A 114 1.59 -11.74 -8.63
N SER A 115 0.85 -10.70 -8.30
CA SER A 115 -0.25 -10.21 -9.13
C SER A 115 0.26 -9.49 -10.39
N ASN A 116 -0.61 -9.31 -11.38
CA ASN A 116 -0.24 -8.83 -12.72
C ASN A 116 -0.36 -7.31 -12.93
N HIS A 117 -0.54 -6.52 -11.87
CA HIS A 117 -0.57 -5.07 -12.03
C HIS A 117 0.85 -4.53 -12.28
N PRO A 118 1.10 -3.82 -13.40
CA PRO A 118 2.47 -3.54 -13.85
C PRO A 118 3.25 -2.56 -12.97
N VAL A 119 2.57 -1.82 -12.07
CA VAL A 119 3.21 -0.87 -11.14
C VAL A 119 2.97 -1.26 -9.68
N LEU A 120 1.73 -1.60 -9.32
CA LEU A 120 1.28 -1.81 -7.94
C LEU A 120 0.97 -3.28 -7.67
N SER A 121 1.82 -4.20 -8.14
CA SER A 121 1.62 -5.62 -7.84
C SER A 121 1.78 -5.93 -6.35
N PHE A 122 1.12 -6.99 -5.90
CA PHE A 122 1.32 -7.59 -4.59
C PHE A 122 1.94 -8.97 -4.75
N VAL A 123 2.73 -9.38 -3.77
CA VAL A 123 3.22 -10.74 -3.62
C VAL A 123 2.53 -11.39 -2.43
N ALA A 124 2.12 -12.64 -2.57
CA ALA A 124 1.41 -13.32 -1.49
C ALA A 124 1.68 -14.83 -1.47
N VAL A 125 1.53 -15.42 -0.28
CA VAL A 125 1.45 -16.85 -0.03
C VAL A 125 0.04 -17.15 0.47
N ASN A 126 -0.62 -18.14 -0.14
CA ASN A 126 -1.98 -18.59 0.18
C ASN A 126 -3.08 -17.51 0.06
N LEU A 127 -2.98 -16.59 -0.91
CA LEU A 127 -3.95 -15.51 -1.18
C LEU A 127 -4.18 -15.32 -2.68
N GLU A 128 -4.25 -16.40 -3.43
CA GLU A 128 -4.45 -16.39 -4.88
C GLU A 128 -5.71 -15.63 -5.29
N GLU A 129 -6.83 -15.85 -4.60
CA GLU A 129 -8.10 -15.16 -4.88
C GLU A 129 -7.99 -13.65 -4.65
N ALA A 130 -7.30 -13.24 -3.58
CA ALA A 130 -7.04 -11.82 -3.34
C ALA A 130 -6.20 -11.22 -4.47
N LEU A 131 -5.11 -11.87 -4.89
CA LEU A 131 -4.28 -11.40 -6.01
C LEU A 131 -5.07 -11.33 -7.34
N GLN A 132 -5.95 -12.30 -7.61
CA GLN A 132 -6.79 -12.34 -8.81
C GLN A 132 -7.86 -11.25 -8.84
N SER A 133 -8.25 -10.70 -7.68
CA SER A 133 -9.19 -9.58 -7.61
C SER A 133 -8.60 -8.28 -8.13
N GLN A 134 -7.26 -8.16 -8.22
CA GLN A 134 -6.59 -6.96 -8.70
C GLN A 134 -6.81 -6.75 -10.20
N THR A 135 -7.15 -5.54 -10.58
CA THR A 135 -7.23 -5.11 -11.98
C THR A 135 -6.42 -3.83 -12.20
N ILE A 136 -6.23 -3.44 -13.47
CA ILE A 136 -5.56 -2.18 -13.82
C ILE A 136 -6.30 -0.96 -13.24
N ASP A 137 -7.63 -1.02 -13.16
CA ASP A 137 -8.46 0.08 -12.67
C ASP A 137 -8.74 0.00 -11.16
N GLU A 138 -8.58 -1.16 -10.55
CA GLU A 138 -8.77 -1.37 -9.10
C GLU A 138 -7.49 -2.00 -8.48
N PRO A 139 -6.39 -1.22 -8.38
CA PRO A 139 -5.09 -1.74 -7.93
C PRO A 139 -5.11 -2.21 -6.47
N PHE A 140 -6.03 -1.72 -5.64
CA PHE A 140 -6.14 -2.07 -4.22
C PHE A 140 -7.32 -3.04 -3.92
N ALA A 141 -7.86 -3.71 -4.94
CA ALA A 141 -8.89 -4.74 -4.74
C ALA A 141 -8.45 -5.89 -3.80
N PRO A 142 -7.18 -6.36 -3.80
CA PRO A 142 -6.69 -7.36 -2.85
C PRO A 142 -6.88 -6.97 -1.39
N ILE A 143 -6.76 -5.68 -1.07
CA ILE A 143 -7.00 -5.15 0.29
C ILE A 143 -8.50 -5.21 0.62
N GLY A 144 -9.37 -4.97 -0.38
CA GLY A 144 -10.81 -5.15 -0.22
C GLY A 144 -11.18 -6.60 0.09
N TRP A 145 -10.53 -7.56 -0.59
CA TRP A 145 -10.67 -8.98 -0.29
C TRP A 145 -10.28 -9.30 1.14
N LEU A 146 -9.12 -8.83 1.61
CA LEU A 146 -8.71 -9.00 3.01
C LEU A 146 -9.70 -8.40 4.00
N ALA A 147 -10.27 -7.22 3.72
CA ALA A 147 -11.29 -6.61 4.57
C ALA A 147 -12.56 -7.46 4.67
N GLU A 148 -12.94 -8.15 3.58
CA GLU A 148 -14.11 -9.03 3.54
C GLU A 148 -13.88 -10.33 4.32
N PHE A 149 -12.66 -10.86 4.28
CA PHE A 149 -12.26 -12.13 4.90
C PHE A 149 -11.48 -11.97 6.20
N ASP A 150 -11.78 -10.94 6.98
CA ASP A 150 -11.24 -10.66 8.33
C ASP A 150 -9.71 -10.64 8.39
N GLY A 151 -9.08 -10.08 7.36
CA GLY A 151 -7.63 -9.90 7.33
C GLY A 151 -7.15 -8.72 8.15
N ASP A 152 -5.86 -8.75 8.49
CA ASP A 152 -5.19 -7.73 9.30
C ASP A 152 -4.08 -7.01 8.52
N VAL A 153 -3.87 -5.74 8.85
CA VAL A 153 -2.63 -5.02 8.54
C VAL A 153 -1.62 -5.32 9.64
N LEU A 154 -0.41 -5.73 9.26
CA LEU A 154 0.73 -5.86 10.15
C LEU A 154 1.80 -4.84 9.78
N LEU A 155 2.10 -3.92 10.69
CA LEU A 155 3.21 -2.98 10.57
C LEU A 155 4.41 -3.49 11.38
N ILE A 156 5.54 -3.74 10.71
CA ILE A 156 6.76 -4.25 11.32
C ILE A 156 7.79 -3.13 11.36
N ASP A 157 7.98 -2.52 12.52
CA ASP A 157 8.93 -1.43 12.77
C ASP A 157 8.73 -0.23 11.82
N THR A 158 7.50 0.02 11.42
CA THR A 158 7.09 1.12 10.56
C THR A 158 5.81 1.78 11.09
N ASP A 159 5.33 2.80 10.39
CA ASP A 159 4.11 3.51 10.69
C ASP A 159 3.12 3.49 9.51
N HIS A 160 1.98 4.15 9.67
CA HIS A 160 0.93 4.13 8.65
C HIS A 160 1.31 4.84 7.34
N ARG A 161 2.43 5.58 7.26
CA ARG A 161 2.94 6.11 5.99
C ARG A 161 3.34 4.99 5.02
N SER A 162 3.69 3.81 5.53
CA SER A 162 3.94 2.62 4.71
C SER A 162 2.67 1.80 4.43
N ASN A 163 1.56 2.13 5.06
CA ASN A 163 0.33 1.34 5.00
C ASN A 163 -0.50 1.64 3.75
N VAL A 164 -0.26 0.87 2.70
CA VAL A 164 -0.97 1.04 1.41
C VAL A 164 -2.47 0.74 1.49
N SER A 165 -2.95 0.11 2.59
CA SER A 165 -4.38 -0.18 2.78
C SER A 165 -5.21 1.10 2.88
N LEU A 166 -4.62 2.22 3.30
CA LEU A 166 -5.29 3.52 3.35
C LEU A 166 -5.64 4.08 1.95
N HIS A 167 -4.93 3.67 0.90
CA HIS A 167 -5.33 4.02 -0.47
C HIS A 167 -6.65 3.37 -0.89
N ARG A 168 -6.96 2.18 -0.36
CA ARG A 168 -8.29 1.58 -0.55
C ARG A 168 -9.37 2.44 0.10
N ALA A 169 -9.12 2.97 1.30
CA ALA A 169 -10.04 3.88 1.97
C ALA A 169 -10.23 5.20 1.19
N GLU A 170 -9.15 5.80 0.69
CA GLU A 170 -9.22 6.99 -0.17
C GLU A 170 -10.10 6.74 -1.40
N ARG A 171 -9.94 5.58 -2.03
CA ARG A 171 -10.73 5.18 -3.21
C ARG A 171 -12.22 5.01 -2.87
N LEU A 172 -12.54 4.34 -1.75
CA LEU A 172 -13.92 4.14 -1.29
C LEU A 172 -14.60 5.45 -0.86
N ALA A 173 -13.84 6.38 -0.29
CA ALA A 173 -14.34 7.71 0.04
C ALA A 173 -14.51 8.64 -1.18
N GLY A 174 -14.30 8.14 -2.40
CA GLY A 174 -14.45 8.93 -3.63
C GLY A 174 -13.29 9.88 -3.91
N ARG A 175 -12.17 9.77 -3.15
CA ARG A 175 -11.01 10.64 -3.36
C ARG A 175 -10.41 10.41 -4.74
N ARG A 176 -10.00 11.50 -5.38
CA ARG A 176 -9.35 11.50 -6.68
C ARG A 176 -8.14 10.57 -6.70
N GLY A 177 -8.10 9.61 -7.65
CA GLY A 177 -6.91 8.86 -8.04
C GLY A 177 -6.13 9.55 -9.15
N PHE A 178 -4.93 9.07 -9.41
CA PHE A 178 -4.04 9.54 -10.47
C PHE A 178 -3.97 8.53 -11.61
N ILE A 179 -3.37 8.93 -12.73
CA ILE A 179 -3.14 8.06 -13.87
C ILE A 179 -1.64 7.89 -14.04
N ARG A 180 -1.20 6.65 -14.27
CA ARG A 180 0.17 6.31 -14.65
C ARG A 180 0.12 5.43 -15.91
N TRP A 181 1.21 5.40 -16.63
CA TRP A 181 1.36 4.53 -17.80
C TRP A 181 2.50 3.59 -17.55
N ALA A 182 2.33 2.33 -17.95
CA ALA A 182 3.31 1.29 -17.74
C ALA A 182 3.51 0.45 -19.01
N LEU A 183 4.74 -0.01 -19.22
CA LEU A 183 5.12 -0.86 -20.33
C LEU A 183 4.81 -2.33 -19.99
N THR A 184 4.04 -2.99 -20.85
CA THR A 184 3.68 -4.40 -20.75
C THR A 184 3.97 -5.12 -22.08
N GLU A 185 3.88 -6.42 -22.09
CA GLU A 185 3.98 -7.22 -23.35
C GLU A 185 2.96 -6.79 -24.41
N LYS A 186 1.83 -6.21 -24.00
CA LYS A 186 0.78 -5.71 -24.90
C LYS A 186 1.01 -4.25 -25.31
N GLY A 187 2.14 -3.66 -24.94
CA GLY A 187 2.46 -2.25 -25.13
C GLY A 187 2.21 -1.42 -23.88
N VAL A 188 2.11 -0.09 -24.06
CA VAL A 188 1.86 0.84 -22.98
C VAL A 188 0.40 0.75 -22.56
N VAL A 189 0.14 0.54 -21.26
CA VAL A 189 -1.20 0.52 -20.66
C VAL A 189 -1.38 1.71 -19.74
N GLU A 190 -2.62 2.23 -19.69
CA GLU A 190 -3.02 3.27 -18.75
C GLU A 190 -3.50 2.62 -17.45
N CYS A 191 -2.84 2.93 -16.34
CA CYS A 191 -3.21 2.48 -14.99
C CYS A 191 -3.95 3.62 -14.29
N ARG A 192 -5.22 3.40 -14.00
CA ARG A 192 -6.09 4.37 -13.31
C ARG A 192 -6.11 4.15 -11.81
N ASN A 193 -6.67 5.11 -11.09
CA ASN A 193 -6.82 5.05 -9.64
C ASN A 193 -5.50 4.80 -8.89
N MET A 194 -4.41 5.29 -9.49
CA MET A 194 -3.09 5.23 -8.88
C MET A 194 -3.03 6.10 -7.61
N PRO A 195 -2.27 5.67 -6.60
CA PRO A 195 -2.21 6.33 -5.31
C PRO A 195 -1.52 7.69 -5.37
N GLY A 196 -1.77 8.48 -4.34
CA GLY A 196 -1.08 9.73 -4.08
C GLY A 196 0.02 9.62 -3.03
N CYS A 197 0.17 10.70 -2.27
CA CYS A 197 1.15 10.81 -1.20
C CYS A 197 0.65 10.16 0.10
N THR A 198 1.53 9.44 0.78
CA THR A 198 1.24 8.74 2.05
C THR A 198 1.73 9.49 3.30
N ASP A 199 2.45 10.62 3.16
CA ASP A 199 3.09 11.29 4.30
C ASP A 199 2.13 11.75 5.41
N GLY A 200 0.85 11.97 5.08
CA GLY A 200 -0.18 12.31 6.06
C GLY A 200 -0.86 11.10 6.72
N PHE A 201 -0.58 9.88 6.28
CA PHE A 201 -1.31 8.69 6.68
C PHE A 201 -1.15 8.32 8.16
N ASP A 202 -0.02 8.67 8.80
CA ASP A 202 0.17 8.33 10.21
C ASP A 202 -0.81 9.07 11.15
N ALA A 203 -1.47 10.13 10.68
CA ALA A 203 -2.52 10.81 11.42
C ALA A 203 -3.73 9.91 11.73
N ILE A 204 -3.93 8.80 10.98
CA ILE A 204 -5.00 7.83 11.22
C ILE A 204 -4.94 7.22 12.63
N ARG A 205 -3.77 7.19 13.27
CA ARG A 205 -3.61 6.68 14.64
C ARG A 205 -4.61 7.26 15.63
N SER A 206 -4.96 8.54 15.47
CA SER A 206 -5.96 9.21 16.31
C SER A 206 -7.37 8.61 16.21
N ARG A 207 -7.64 7.83 15.15
CA ARG A 207 -8.93 7.18 14.88
C ARG A 207 -8.89 5.67 15.14
N LEU A 208 -7.73 5.12 15.56
CA LEU A 208 -7.54 3.68 15.78
C LEU A 208 -7.45 3.29 17.26
N GLU A 209 -7.77 4.22 18.19
CA GLU A 209 -7.79 3.92 19.61
C GLU A 209 -8.80 2.81 19.91
N GLY A 210 -8.35 1.75 20.59
CA GLY A 210 -9.15 0.55 20.86
C GLY A 210 -9.34 -0.41 19.67
N ILE A 211 -8.85 -0.05 18.49
CA ILE A 211 -8.90 -0.86 17.25
C ILE A 211 -7.53 -1.49 17.00
N SER A 212 -6.45 -0.70 17.04
CA SER A 212 -5.10 -1.18 16.82
C SER A 212 -4.49 -1.79 18.07
N HIS A 213 -3.71 -2.84 17.88
CA HIS A 213 -2.85 -3.42 18.92
C HIS A 213 -1.39 -3.20 18.56
N ALA A 214 -0.70 -2.34 19.30
CA ALA A 214 0.72 -2.05 19.10
C ALA A 214 1.53 -2.43 20.33
N ALA A 215 2.65 -3.13 20.13
CA ALA A 215 3.57 -3.52 21.20
C ALA A 215 5.01 -3.54 20.71
N GLU A 216 5.95 -3.41 21.66
CA GLU A 216 7.38 -3.45 21.38
C GLU A 216 7.99 -4.73 21.91
N TYR A 217 8.80 -5.39 21.09
CA TYR A 217 9.46 -6.64 21.38
C TYR A 217 10.96 -6.52 21.05
N GLY A 218 11.79 -6.41 22.09
CA GLY A 218 13.25 -6.35 21.91
C GLY A 218 13.73 -5.21 20.98
N GLY A 219 13.08 -4.05 21.04
CA GLY A 219 13.36 -2.89 20.20
C GLY A 219 12.73 -2.94 18.80
N LEU A 220 11.90 -3.96 18.52
CA LEU A 220 11.09 -4.05 17.30
C LEU A 220 9.62 -3.75 17.65
N ARG A 221 9.03 -2.76 16.99
CA ARG A 221 7.60 -2.45 17.15
C ARG A 221 6.77 -3.28 16.16
N LEU A 222 5.73 -3.93 16.67
CA LEU A 222 4.67 -4.54 15.85
C LEU A 222 3.37 -3.81 16.13
N GLU A 223 2.59 -3.58 15.07
CA GLU A 223 1.23 -3.05 15.19
C GLU A 223 0.31 -3.87 14.26
N VAL A 224 -0.79 -4.37 14.82
CA VAL A 224 -1.82 -5.13 14.10
C VAL A 224 -3.11 -4.34 14.13
N VAL A 225 -3.75 -4.21 12.97
CA VAL A 225 -5.01 -3.48 12.80
C VAL A 225 -5.90 -4.26 11.85
N PRO A 226 -7.16 -4.61 12.21
CA PRO A 226 -8.09 -5.22 11.26
C PRO A 226 -8.28 -4.34 10.03
N VAL A 227 -8.11 -4.91 8.83
CA VAL A 227 -8.20 -4.15 7.56
C VAL A 227 -9.55 -3.45 7.43
N ARG A 228 -10.64 -4.16 7.75
CA ARG A 228 -12.01 -3.61 7.68
C ARG A 228 -12.17 -2.37 8.55
N ASP A 229 -11.74 -2.44 9.79
CA ASP A 229 -11.91 -1.36 10.75
C ASP A 229 -11.02 -0.15 10.40
N LEU A 230 -9.77 -0.40 9.98
CA LEU A 230 -8.88 0.62 9.46
C LEU A 230 -9.50 1.38 8.27
N VAL A 231 -10.00 0.62 7.29
CA VAL A 231 -10.60 1.20 6.08
C VAL A 231 -11.85 2.00 6.43
N ASN A 232 -12.73 1.46 7.29
CA ASN A 232 -13.95 2.16 7.71
C ASN A 232 -13.63 3.44 8.50
N ALA A 233 -12.67 3.40 9.42
CA ALA A 233 -12.24 4.58 10.17
C ALA A 233 -11.69 5.68 9.24
N ALA A 234 -10.89 5.30 8.25
CA ALA A 234 -10.32 6.24 7.29
C ALA A 234 -11.38 6.81 6.33
N VAL A 235 -12.31 5.99 5.82
CA VAL A 235 -13.44 6.44 4.99
C VAL A 235 -14.31 7.43 5.76
N GLY A 236 -14.69 7.07 6.99
CA GLY A 236 -15.49 7.95 7.85
C GLY A 236 -14.80 9.30 8.07
N TRP A 237 -13.49 9.28 8.38
CA TRP A 237 -12.74 10.52 8.58
C TRP A 237 -12.62 11.36 7.31
N ILE A 238 -12.41 10.75 6.14
CA ILE A 238 -12.35 11.49 4.86
C ILE A 238 -13.72 12.12 4.52
N HIS A 239 -14.84 11.47 4.86
CA HIS A 239 -16.17 12.05 4.68
C HIS A 239 -16.43 13.21 5.68
N GLU A 240 -15.93 13.14 6.91
CA GLU A 240 -16.00 14.25 7.89
C GLU A 240 -15.11 15.44 7.49
N ASP A 241 -13.91 15.15 7.01
CA ASP A 241 -12.93 16.12 6.54
C ASP A 241 -12.28 15.62 5.24
N PRO A 242 -12.69 16.13 4.08
CA PRO A 242 -12.11 15.73 2.80
C PRO A 242 -10.61 15.99 2.67
N ARG A 243 -9.98 16.70 3.61
CA ARG A 243 -8.53 16.94 3.67
C ARG A 243 -7.81 16.00 4.66
N ALA A 244 -8.54 15.18 5.41
CA ALA A 244 -7.95 14.18 6.30
C ALA A 244 -6.90 13.35 5.56
N LEU A 245 -5.86 12.90 6.25
CA LEU A 245 -4.76 12.08 5.70
C LEU A 245 -3.92 12.71 4.58
N LEU A 246 -4.16 13.96 4.20
CA LEU A 246 -3.27 14.70 3.30
C LEU A 246 -2.05 15.22 4.08
N CYS A 247 -0.88 15.21 3.45
CA CYS A 247 0.32 15.74 4.08
C CYS A 247 0.31 17.27 4.18
N ASP A 248 1.06 17.81 5.14
CA ASP A 248 1.18 19.26 5.36
C ASP A 248 2.20 19.94 4.44
N ARG A 249 2.89 19.20 3.57
CA ARG A 249 3.89 19.77 2.67
C ARG A 249 3.22 20.72 1.66
N PRO A 250 3.61 22.01 1.59
CA PRO A 250 2.91 23.01 0.77
C PRO A 250 3.03 22.74 -0.74
N PHE A 251 4.11 22.07 -1.16
CA PHE A 251 4.42 21.80 -2.57
C PHE A 251 4.25 20.32 -2.96
N CYS A 252 3.54 19.51 -2.17
CA CYS A 252 3.23 18.14 -2.56
C CYS A 252 2.23 18.14 -3.73
N PRO A 253 2.61 17.71 -4.94
CA PRO A 253 1.75 17.83 -6.10
C PRO A 253 0.49 16.95 -6.00
N HIS A 254 0.59 15.77 -5.36
CA HIS A 254 -0.53 14.87 -5.13
C HIS A 254 -1.56 15.50 -4.19
N CYS A 255 -1.12 15.94 -3.00
CA CYS A 255 -2.03 16.54 -2.02
C CYS A 255 -2.60 17.89 -2.50
N ALA A 256 -1.85 18.66 -3.31
CA ALA A 256 -2.35 19.88 -3.92
C ALA A 256 -3.48 19.59 -4.92
N ALA A 257 -3.32 18.55 -5.76
CA ALA A 257 -4.34 18.15 -6.71
C ALA A 257 -5.63 17.68 -6.00
N VAL A 258 -5.52 16.91 -4.92
CA VAL A 258 -6.67 16.49 -4.09
C VAL A 258 -7.35 17.71 -3.46
N ARG A 259 -6.59 18.63 -2.83
CA ARG A 259 -7.18 19.86 -2.25
C ARG A 259 -7.91 20.71 -3.28
N THR A 260 -7.45 20.71 -4.53
CA THR A 260 -8.10 21.45 -5.63
C THR A 260 -9.40 20.78 -6.05
N SER A 261 -9.48 19.44 -6.10
CA SER A 261 -10.73 18.72 -6.44
C SER A 261 -11.79 18.95 -5.38
N VAL A 262 -11.46 18.87 -4.10
CA VAL A 262 -12.38 19.13 -2.97
C VAL A 262 -12.99 20.53 -3.07
N ARG A 263 -12.19 21.57 -3.32
CA ARG A 263 -12.71 22.95 -3.46
C ARG A 263 -13.68 23.14 -4.65
N LYS A 264 -13.48 22.38 -5.72
CA LYS A 264 -14.39 22.45 -6.89
C LYS A 264 -15.73 21.79 -6.60
N GLU A 265 -15.74 20.71 -5.80
CA GLU A 265 -16.96 20.05 -5.37
C GLU A 265 -17.77 20.92 -4.42
N ASP A 266 -17.14 21.58 -3.44
CA ASP A 266 -17.78 22.53 -2.53
C ASP A 266 -18.44 23.69 -3.30
N ALA A 267 -17.75 24.28 -4.28
CA ALA A 267 -18.28 25.38 -5.08
C ALA A 267 -19.51 24.98 -5.94
N HIS A 268 -19.52 23.76 -6.49
CA HIS A 268 -20.67 23.26 -7.26
C HIS A 268 -21.89 22.94 -6.39
N GLN A 269 -21.71 22.57 -5.13
CA GLN A 269 -22.82 22.36 -4.20
C GLN A 269 -23.47 23.68 -3.79
N GLU A 270 -22.70 24.75 -3.55
CA GLU A 270 -23.21 26.08 -3.23
C GLU A 270 -24.03 26.71 -4.40
N ASP A 271 -23.57 26.48 -5.63
CA ASP A 271 -24.28 26.98 -6.83
C ASP A 271 -25.61 26.19 -7.11
N GLY A 272 -25.65 24.91 -6.72
CA GLY A 272 -26.83 24.05 -6.89
C GLY A 272 -27.96 24.29 -5.88
N GLU A 273 -27.66 24.84 -4.69
CA GLU A 273 -28.64 25.17 -3.66
C GLU A 273 -29.30 26.56 -3.88
N GLN A 274 -28.78 27.37 -4.79
CA GLN A 274 -29.31 28.72 -5.11
C GLN A 274 -30.15 28.79 -6.40
N GLY A 275 -30.41 27.68 -7.06
CA GLY A 275 -31.26 27.52 -8.25
C GLY A 275 -32.55 26.77 -7.93
#